data_4d6c4c96e41da3286b7aa271f6d1a82b
#
_entry.id   4d6c4c96e41da3286b7aa271f6d1a82b
#
_cell.length_a   1.000
_cell.length_b   1.000
_cell.length_c   1.000
_cell.angle_alpha   90.00
_cell.angle_beta   90.00
_cell.angle_gamma   90.00
#
_symmetry.space_group_name_H-M   'P 1'
#
loop_
_entity.id
_entity.type
_entity.pdbx_description
1 polymer ?
#
loop_
_entity_poly.entity_id
_entity_poly.type
_entity_poly.pdbx_seq_one_letter_code
_entity_poly.pdbx_strand_id
1 'polypeptide(L)'
;MKRGFAWLLTLLALLGLLSGCGGGGDTTVSDTASNSAATDGADDPGGSYGAWAEAEVAEDSGGTAEDGASDRLENAKMIYTARMEVETTAFDTADADLRTLVEVLGGYFEQAAVHDYGSGYRSGDYKVRIPADQFQPFLDRVGTLCHVTYQEQTSENVSEAYYDAESRLATQRTKLERLQNLLAQAENMEDIITIESAISDTELEIERLTGTLRQYDALVDYATVHLSLQEVYQLSHVEEPAT
;
A
#
# COMPACT_ATOMS: atom_id res chain seq x y z
N MET A 1 44.97 -27.36 7.90
CA MET A 1 44.68 -28.34 6.84
C MET A 1 43.93 -27.62 5.73
N LYS A 2 44.58 -27.52 4.57
CA LYS A 2 44.12 -26.84 3.35
C LYS A 2 43.20 -27.76 2.56
N ARG A 3 42.07 -27.23 2.05
CA ARG A 3 41.29 -27.67 0.88
C ARG A 3 40.24 -26.55 0.65
N GLY A 4 40.24 -25.69 -0.33
CA GLY A 4 40.54 -25.77 -1.74
C GLY A 4 39.35 -26.25 -2.52
N PHE A 5 38.38 -25.33 -2.85
CA PHE A 5 37.41 -25.59 -3.91
C PHE A 5 37.27 -24.33 -4.77
N ALA A 6 38.00 -24.38 -5.86
CA ALA A 6 37.80 -23.51 -7.01
C ALA A 6 36.73 -24.15 -7.89
N TRP A 7 35.69 -23.40 -8.28
CA TRP A 7 34.81 -23.69 -9.39
C TRP A 7 34.65 -22.42 -10.20
N LEU A 8 35.39 -22.34 -11.20
CA LEU A 8 35.21 -22.45 -12.64
C LEU A 8 34.15 -21.48 -13.22
N LEU A 9 34.73 -20.40 -13.75
CA LEU A 9 34.16 -19.51 -14.75
C LEU A 9 33.80 -20.33 -16.01
N THR A 10 32.53 -20.25 -16.47
CA THR A 10 32.19 -20.50 -17.86
C THR A 10 31.45 -19.29 -18.43
N LEU A 11 32.24 -18.57 -19.16
CA LEU A 11 31.90 -17.55 -20.15
C LEU A 11 31.12 -18.22 -21.30
N LEU A 12 29.91 -17.72 -21.64
CA LEU A 12 29.36 -17.94 -22.95
C LEU A 12 28.74 -16.63 -23.47
N ALA A 13 29.57 -15.96 -24.29
CA ALA A 13 29.15 -14.89 -25.16
C ALA A 13 28.40 -15.50 -26.36
N LEU A 14 27.15 -15.05 -26.60
CA LEU A 14 26.51 -15.24 -27.91
C LEU A 14 26.07 -13.88 -28.45
N LEU A 15 26.86 -13.41 -29.39
CA LEU A 15 26.55 -12.31 -30.29
C LEU A 15 25.43 -12.76 -31.24
N GLY A 16 24.41 -11.96 -31.37
CA GLY A 16 23.38 -12.11 -32.41
C GLY A 16 22.88 -10.74 -32.86
N LEU A 17 23.61 -10.16 -33.80
CA LEU A 17 23.18 -9.02 -34.60
C LEU A 17 22.11 -9.51 -35.61
N LEU A 18 20.93 -8.89 -35.60
CA LEU A 18 20.06 -8.85 -36.77
C LEU A 18 19.42 -7.46 -36.87
N SER A 19 19.96 -6.73 -37.80
CA SER A 19 19.47 -5.52 -38.42
C SER A 19 18.20 -5.83 -39.23
N GLY A 20 17.14 -5.06 -39.05
CA GLY A 20 15.91 -5.14 -39.83
C GLY A 20 15.28 -3.77 -39.94
N CYS A 21 15.57 -3.11 -41.07
CA CYS A 21 15.05 -1.81 -41.49
C CYS A 21 13.71 -2.01 -42.23
N GLY A 22 12.82 -1.02 -42.14
CA GLY A 22 11.68 -0.86 -43.06
C GLY A 22 10.39 -0.53 -42.31
N GLY A 23 9.91 0.64 -42.46
CA GLY A 23 9.15 1.23 -43.48
C GLY A 23 7.93 1.91 -42.87
N GLY A 24 7.78 3.16 -43.10
CA GLY A 24 6.84 4.18 -42.82
C GLY A 24 5.39 3.89 -43.26
N GLY A 25 4.50 4.66 -42.71
CA GLY A 25 3.07 4.70 -43.01
C GLY A 25 2.38 5.77 -42.20
N ASP A 26 2.55 6.99 -42.67
CA ASP A 26 1.77 8.17 -42.32
C ASP A 26 0.35 8.00 -42.88
N THR A 27 -0.68 8.14 -42.04
CA THR A 27 -2.00 8.59 -42.51
C THR A 27 -2.74 9.31 -41.40
N THR A 28 -2.67 10.61 -41.50
CA THR A 28 -3.66 11.57 -41.01
C THR A 28 -4.99 11.38 -41.73
N VAL A 29 -6.11 11.33 -41.02
CA VAL A 29 -7.38 11.90 -41.52
C VAL A 29 -8.21 12.40 -40.32
N SER A 30 -8.43 13.69 -40.36
CA SER A 30 -9.48 14.47 -39.75
C SER A 30 -10.86 14.02 -40.26
N ASP A 31 -11.93 14.19 -39.52
CA ASP A 31 -13.07 15.09 -39.71
C ASP A 31 -14.24 14.67 -38.84
N THR A 32 -14.64 15.53 -37.97
CA THR A 32 -15.84 16.40 -38.04
C THR A 32 -17.11 15.75 -38.61
N ALA A 33 -18.12 15.61 -37.79
CA ALA A 33 -19.46 16.10 -38.13
C ALA A 33 -20.44 16.00 -36.96
N SER A 34 -20.87 17.15 -36.52
CA SER A 34 -22.14 17.44 -35.86
C SER A 34 -23.31 16.99 -36.75
N ASN A 35 -24.35 16.47 -36.16
CA ASN A 35 -25.70 16.76 -36.63
C ASN A 35 -26.75 16.72 -35.52
N SER A 36 -27.35 17.86 -35.36
CA SER A 36 -28.59 18.13 -34.65
C SER A 36 -29.78 17.83 -35.59
N ALA A 37 -30.84 17.27 -35.09
CA ALA A 37 -32.18 17.71 -35.47
C ALA A 37 -33.26 17.03 -34.63
N ALA A 38 -34.13 17.85 -34.11
CA ALA A 38 -35.38 17.64 -33.46
C ALA A 38 -36.47 17.03 -34.37
N THR A 39 -37.48 16.42 -33.69
CA THR A 39 -38.93 16.62 -33.89
C THR A 39 -39.63 15.56 -33.08
N ASP A 40 -40.35 15.92 -32.04
CA ASP A 40 -41.79 16.29 -32.04
C ASP A 40 -42.73 15.09 -32.20
N GLY A 41 -43.62 14.86 -31.23
CA GLY A 41 -44.69 13.87 -31.29
C GLY A 41 -45.29 13.60 -29.92
N ALA A 42 -46.27 14.39 -29.53
CA ALA A 42 -47.15 14.24 -28.39
C ALA A 42 -47.96 12.94 -28.47
N ASP A 43 -48.22 12.32 -27.30
CA ASP A 43 -49.56 11.91 -26.87
C ASP A 43 -49.55 11.45 -25.40
N ASP A 44 -50.26 12.17 -24.56
CA ASP A 44 -50.77 11.75 -23.26
C ASP A 44 -52.09 11.02 -23.50
N PRO A 45 -52.50 9.98 -22.74
CA PRO A 45 -53.38 10.29 -21.64
C PRO A 45 -53.30 9.39 -20.38
N GLY A 46 -53.32 10.04 -19.24
CA GLY A 46 -54.26 9.75 -18.19
C GLY A 46 -54.13 8.46 -17.39
N GLY A 47 -53.90 8.60 -16.10
CA GLY A 47 -54.46 7.61 -15.21
C GLY A 47 -53.74 7.37 -13.88
N SER A 48 -54.37 7.87 -12.86
CA SER A 48 -54.39 7.34 -11.50
C SER A 48 -53.32 7.82 -10.51
N TYR A 49 -53.72 8.85 -9.78
CA TYR A 49 -53.14 9.25 -8.50
C TYR A 49 -53.43 8.18 -7.44
N GLY A 50 -52.43 7.33 -7.13
CA GLY A 50 -52.43 6.49 -5.96
C GLY A 50 -52.03 7.31 -4.74
N ALA A 51 -52.90 7.40 -3.76
CA ALA A 51 -52.72 8.05 -2.47
C ALA A 51 -51.51 7.45 -1.74
N TRP A 52 -50.53 8.30 -1.43
CA TRP A 52 -49.47 7.98 -0.52
C TRP A 52 -49.98 8.14 0.90
N ALA A 53 -50.11 7.04 1.63
CA ALA A 53 -50.38 7.05 3.06
C ALA A 53 -49.21 7.74 3.77
N GLU A 54 -49.51 8.77 4.55
CA GLU A 54 -48.61 9.35 5.54
C GLU A 54 -48.23 8.26 6.53
N ALA A 55 -46.95 7.83 6.45
CA ALA A 55 -46.33 7.06 7.51
C ALA A 55 -45.89 8.06 8.57
N GLU A 56 -46.50 7.98 9.75
CA GLU A 56 -46.05 8.66 10.96
C GLU A 56 -44.55 8.42 11.17
N VAL A 57 -43.81 9.51 11.17
CA VAL A 57 -42.40 9.53 11.60
C VAL A 57 -42.44 9.34 13.13
N ALA A 58 -42.22 8.14 13.59
CA ALA A 58 -41.86 7.92 14.99
C ALA A 58 -40.52 8.64 15.26
N GLU A 59 -40.61 9.68 16.09
CA GLU A 59 -39.43 10.29 16.69
C GLU A 59 -38.73 9.21 17.57
N ASP A 60 -37.73 8.55 17.01
CA ASP A 60 -36.83 7.71 17.79
C ASP A 60 -35.81 8.62 18.48
N SER A 61 -35.89 8.58 19.79
CA SER A 61 -35.09 9.32 20.74
C SER A 61 -33.61 9.13 20.53
N GLY A 62 -32.90 10.27 20.54
CA GLY A 62 -31.47 10.43 20.52
C GLY A 62 -30.63 9.35 21.23
N GLY A 63 -30.09 8.44 20.46
CA GLY A 63 -28.93 7.66 20.79
C GLY A 63 -27.70 8.40 20.28
N THR A 64 -26.81 8.72 21.20
CA THR A 64 -25.58 9.48 20.98
C THR A 64 -24.76 8.94 19.80
N ALA A 65 -24.67 9.70 18.74
CA ALA A 65 -23.88 9.37 17.54
C ALA A 65 -22.36 9.40 17.79
N GLU A 66 -21.92 9.67 18.99
CA GLU A 66 -20.49 9.76 19.36
C GLU A 66 -19.87 8.40 19.71
N ASP A 67 -20.65 7.43 20.20
CA ASP A 67 -20.13 6.12 20.63
C ASP A 67 -19.86 5.19 19.44
N GLY A 68 -20.57 5.35 18.32
CA GLY A 68 -20.36 4.54 17.12
C GLY A 68 -19.20 4.98 16.24
N ALA A 69 -18.65 6.17 16.43
CA ALA A 69 -17.52 6.66 15.67
C ALA A 69 -16.19 6.23 16.28
N SER A 70 -16.09 6.19 17.61
CA SER A 70 -14.89 5.72 18.35
C SER A 70 -14.68 4.22 18.15
N ASP A 71 -15.73 3.41 18.22
CA ASP A 71 -15.65 1.95 18.00
C ASP A 71 -15.25 1.57 16.56
N ARG A 72 -15.67 2.38 15.58
CA ARG A 72 -15.23 2.21 14.17
C ARG A 72 -13.77 2.54 13.94
N LEU A 73 -13.19 3.46 14.72
CA LEU A 73 -11.78 3.83 14.62
C LEU A 73 -10.88 2.85 15.36
N GLU A 74 -11.33 2.26 16.47
CA GLU A 74 -10.56 1.25 17.18
C GLU A 74 -10.31 -0.03 16.36
N ASN A 75 -11.24 -0.39 15.46
CA ASN A 75 -11.09 -1.56 14.59
C ASN A 75 -10.64 -1.21 13.17
N ALA A 76 -10.31 0.05 12.89
CA ALA A 76 -9.87 0.47 11.58
C ALA A 76 -8.48 -0.06 11.25
N LYS A 77 -8.31 -0.60 10.04
CA LYS A 77 -7.01 -0.98 9.49
C LYS A 77 -6.34 0.29 8.95
N MET A 78 -5.46 0.88 9.78
CA MET A 78 -4.77 2.12 9.44
C MET A 78 -3.31 1.86 9.08
N ILE A 79 -2.85 2.43 7.97
CA ILE A 79 -1.45 2.45 7.58
C ILE A 79 -0.89 3.83 7.92
N TYR A 80 0.18 3.86 8.71
CA TYR A 80 0.88 5.09 9.08
C TYR A 80 2.21 5.19 8.36
N THR A 81 2.45 6.33 7.74
CA THR A 81 3.73 6.65 7.09
C THR A 81 4.19 8.03 7.52
N ALA A 82 5.48 8.18 7.80
CA ALA A 82 6.08 9.50 8.04
C ALA A 82 7.34 9.67 7.19
N ARG A 83 7.60 10.92 6.85
CA ARG A 83 8.88 11.39 6.33
C ARG A 83 9.42 12.47 7.25
N MET A 84 10.67 12.30 7.67
CA MET A 84 11.35 13.25 8.52
C MET A 84 12.72 13.59 7.94
N GLU A 85 13.07 14.86 7.97
CA GLU A 85 14.42 15.35 7.71
C GLU A 85 14.93 16.02 8.99
N VAL A 86 16.07 15.56 9.47
CA VAL A 86 16.62 16.02 10.74
C VAL A 86 18.09 16.35 10.61
N GLU A 87 18.53 17.33 11.39
CA GLU A 87 19.91 17.79 11.46
C GLU A 87 20.54 17.48 12.82
N THR A 88 21.84 17.22 12.80
CA THR A 88 22.66 17.04 13.99
C THR A 88 24.05 17.63 13.80
N THR A 89 24.67 18.12 14.88
CA THR A 89 26.09 18.50 14.92
C THR A 89 26.99 17.36 15.42
N ALA A 90 26.40 16.22 15.84
CA ALA A 90 27.11 15.07 16.40
C ALA A 90 26.57 13.76 15.80
N PHE A 91 26.92 13.48 14.55
CA PHE A 91 26.33 12.39 13.76
C PHE A 91 26.45 11.00 14.43
N ASP A 92 27.63 10.63 14.96
CA ASP A 92 27.83 9.30 15.57
C ASP A 92 26.93 9.09 16.79
N THR A 93 26.73 10.14 17.60
CA THR A 93 25.86 10.08 18.77
C THR A 93 24.41 9.97 18.33
N ALA A 94 23.98 10.80 17.38
CA ALA A 94 22.61 10.79 16.87
C ALA A 94 22.26 9.44 16.19
N ASP A 95 23.16 8.86 15.39
CA ASP A 95 22.97 7.55 14.77
C ASP A 95 22.85 6.43 15.82
N ALA A 96 23.74 6.44 16.84
CA ALA A 96 23.70 5.46 17.93
C ALA A 96 22.42 5.56 18.78
N ASP A 97 22.00 6.79 19.10
CA ASP A 97 20.79 7.04 19.86
C ASP A 97 19.53 6.66 19.07
N LEU A 98 19.52 6.95 17.76
CA LEU A 98 18.43 6.55 16.86
C LEU A 98 18.29 5.00 16.79
N ARG A 99 19.41 4.29 16.68
CA ARG A 99 19.42 2.81 16.68
C ARG A 99 18.87 2.25 17.98
N THR A 100 19.32 2.81 19.10
CA THR A 100 18.82 2.43 20.42
C THR A 100 17.33 2.72 20.59
N LEU A 101 16.87 3.87 20.10
CA LEU A 101 15.46 4.24 20.13
C LEU A 101 14.59 3.27 19.35
N VAL A 102 14.99 2.90 18.13
CA VAL A 102 14.28 1.93 17.29
C VAL A 102 14.17 0.58 17.99
N GLU A 103 15.27 0.09 18.58
CA GLU A 103 15.30 -1.18 19.29
C GLU A 103 14.41 -1.17 20.56
N VAL A 104 14.49 -0.12 21.36
CA VAL A 104 13.68 0.05 22.60
C VAL A 104 12.19 0.08 22.32
N LEU A 105 11.78 0.66 21.18
CA LEU A 105 10.38 0.70 20.76
C LEU A 105 9.92 -0.56 20.01
N GLY A 106 10.78 -1.58 19.90
CA GLY A 106 10.45 -2.85 19.22
C GLY A 106 10.38 -2.74 17.70
N GLY A 107 10.99 -1.69 17.14
CA GLY A 107 11.12 -1.48 15.70
C GLY A 107 12.35 -2.15 15.12
N TYR A 108 12.53 -1.97 13.81
CA TYR A 108 13.71 -2.40 13.08
C TYR A 108 13.99 -1.54 11.86
N PHE A 109 15.24 -1.57 11.41
CA PHE A 109 15.63 -0.92 10.16
C PHE A 109 15.39 -1.87 8.98
N GLU A 110 14.48 -1.48 8.09
CA GLU A 110 14.31 -2.16 6.80
C GLU A 110 15.46 -1.80 5.85
N GLN A 111 15.94 -0.54 5.94
CA GLN A 111 17.09 -0.05 5.22
C GLN A 111 17.83 0.99 6.08
N ALA A 112 19.16 0.94 6.04
CA ALA A 112 20.01 1.96 6.65
C ALA A 112 21.22 2.16 5.73
N ALA A 113 21.44 3.38 5.27
CA ALA A 113 22.58 3.77 4.46
C ALA A 113 23.20 5.03 5.07
N VAL A 114 24.54 5.03 5.21
CA VAL A 114 25.29 6.20 5.67
C VAL A 114 26.27 6.58 4.57
N HIS A 115 26.29 7.83 4.21
CA HIS A 115 27.13 8.40 3.16
C HIS A 115 28.09 9.43 3.76
N ASP A 116 29.38 9.27 3.45
CA ASP A 116 30.41 10.25 3.75
C ASP A 116 30.88 10.86 2.42
N TYR A 117 30.62 12.13 2.24
CA TYR A 117 30.96 12.84 1.00
C TYR A 117 32.39 13.42 1.01
N GLY A 118 33.20 13.11 2.03
CA GLY A 118 34.57 13.60 2.13
C GLY A 118 34.69 15.11 2.38
N SER A 119 33.56 15.81 2.54
CA SER A 119 33.50 17.24 2.87
C SER A 119 33.49 17.51 4.37
N GLY A 120 33.56 16.45 5.18
CA GLY A 120 33.42 16.52 6.63
C GLY A 120 31.97 16.50 7.10
N TYR A 121 31.00 16.29 6.19
CA TYR A 121 29.58 16.14 6.52
C TYR A 121 29.10 14.78 6.02
N ARG A 122 28.36 14.11 6.87
CA ARG A 122 27.76 12.81 6.60
C ARG A 122 26.26 12.93 6.49
N SER A 123 25.64 12.01 5.77
CA SER A 123 24.19 11.83 5.77
C SER A 123 23.83 10.37 6.02
N GLY A 124 22.72 10.15 6.69
CA GLY A 124 22.15 8.84 6.92
C GLY A 124 20.72 8.80 6.39
N ASP A 125 20.42 7.82 5.54
CA ASP A 125 19.08 7.55 5.04
C ASP A 125 18.57 6.24 5.63
N TYR A 126 17.48 6.34 6.36
CA TYR A 126 16.92 5.20 7.09
C TYR A 126 15.46 4.99 6.69
N LYS A 127 15.12 3.73 6.43
CA LYS A 127 13.73 3.28 6.39
C LYS A 127 13.49 2.41 7.61
N VAL A 128 12.69 2.92 8.54
CA VAL A 128 12.43 2.32 9.85
C VAL A 128 11.03 1.78 9.87
N ARG A 129 10.87 0.58 10.45
CA ARG A 129 9.58 -0.02 10.78
C ARG A 129 9.38 0.02 12.28
N ILE A 130 8.31 0.68 12.71
CA ILE A 130 7.96 0.87 14.12
C ILE A 130 6.56 0.30 14.34
N PRO A 131 6.31 -0.46 15.43
CA PRO A 131 4.94 -0.86 15.77
C PRO A 131 3.97 0.32 15.73
N ALA A 132 2.78 0.12 15.17
CA ALA A 132 1.84 1.21 14.90
C ALA A 132 1.45 2.01 16.15
N ASP A 133 1.37 1.35 17.32
CA ASP A 133 1.12 1.96 18.63
C ASP A 133 2.30 2.82 19.13
N GLN A 134 3.52 2.58 18.64
CA GLN A 134 4.72 3.33 18.97
C GLN A 134 5.08 4.41 17.95
N PHE A 135 4.25 4.61 16.91
CA PHE A 135 4.53 5.53 15.82
C PHE A 135 4.68 6.98 16.32
N GLN A 136 3.69 7.52 17.04
CA GLN A 136 3.76 8.90 17.54
C GLN A 136 4.87 9.07 18.60
N PRO A 137 5.01 8.19 19.61
CA PRO A 137 6.13 8.22 20.55
C PRO A 137 7.50 8.22 19.87
N PHE A 138 7.66 7.51 18.76
CA PHE A 138 8.90 7.49 17.98
C PHE A 138 9.20 8.87 17.37
N LEU A 139 8.23 9.48 16.68
CA LEU A 139 8.42 10.79 16.04
C LEU A 139 8.77 11.87 17.07
N ASP A 140 8.07 11.88 18.21
CA ASP A 140 8.30 12.84 19.30
C ASP A 140 9.72 12.68 19.88
N ARG A 141 10.20 11.45 20.06
CA ARG A 141 11.55 11.18 20.57
C ARG A 141 12.63 11.54 19.56
N VAL A 142 12.43 11.29 18.27
CA VAL A 142 13.36 11.73 17.23
C VAL A 142 13.50 13.25 17.26
N GLY A 143 12.38 13.99 17.45
CA GLY A 143 12.39 15.45 17.59
C GLY A 143 13.12 15.97 18.84
N THR A 144 13.32 15.14 19.86
CA THR A 144 14.14 15.48 21.05
C THR A 144 15.61 15.13 20.88
N LEU A 145 15.92 14.12 20.05
CA LEU A 145 17.30 13.69 19.76
C LEU A 145 17.99 14.55 18.71
N CYS A 146 17.24 15.01 17.72
CA CYS A 146 17.76 15.75 16.57
C CYS A 146 16.90 17.00 16.30
N HIS A 147 17.49 17.96 15.59
CA HIS A 147 16.75 19.12 15.12
C HIS A 147 15.93 18.75 13.87
N VAL A 148 14.59 18.82 13.97
CA VAL A 148 13.68 18.51 12.87
C VAL A 148 13.56 19.72 11.94
N THR A 149 13.89 19.53 10.67
CA THR A 149 13.75 20.55 9.63
C THR A 149 12.50 20.34 8.78
N TYR A 150 12.06 19.06 8.64
CA TYR A 150 10.85 18.71 7.93
C TYR A 150 10.20 17.48 8.57
N GLN A 151 8.88 17.50 8.67
CA GLN A 151 8.09 16.36 9.12
C GLN A 151 6.75 16.33 8.38
N GLU A 152 6.46 15.21 7.77
CA GLU A 152 5.18 14.91 7.14
C GLU A 152 4.67 13.58 7.67
N GLN A 153 3.38 13.52 7.96
CA GLN A 153 2.70 12.31 8.42
C GLN A 153 1.48 12.04 7.55
N THR A 154 1.29 10.80 7.16
CA THR A 154 0.13 10.35 6.39
C THR A 154 -0.48 9.15 7.08
N SER A 155 -1.80 9.14 7.18
CA SER A 155 -2.57 7.98 7.63
C SER A 155 -3.58 7.59 6.55
N GLU A 156 -3.63 6.31 6.21
CA GLU A 156 -4.53 5.75 5.21
C GLU A 156 -5.40 4.68 5.85
N ASN A 157 -6.72 4.81 5.69
CA ASN A 157 -7.67 3.79 6.14
C ASN A 157 -7.88 2.77 5.03
N VAL A 158 -7.37 1.54 5.23
CA VAL A 158 -7.45 0.44 4.27
C VAL A 158 -8.49 -0.62 4.66
N SER A 159 -9.34 -0.34 5.65
CA SER A 159 -10.31 -1.31 6.18
C SER A 159 -11.20 -1.89 5.09
N GLU A 160 -11.73 -1.06 4.19
CA GLU A 160 -12.58 -1.52 3.09
C GLU A 160 -11.85 -2.49 2.17
N ALA A 161 -10.65 -2.12 1.72
CA ALA A 161 -9.84 -2.96 0.83
C ALA A 161 -9.39 -4.27 1.52
N TYR A 162 -9.10 -4.20 2.82
CA TYR A 162 -8.73 -5.36 3.63
C TYR A 162 -9.88 -6.36 3.73
N TYR A 163 -11.05 -5.91 4.16
CA TYR A 163 -12.22 -6.78 4.35
C TYR A 163 -12.80 -7.30 3.02
N ASP A 164 -12.69 -6.51 1.92
CA ASP A 164 -13.02 -6.99 0.58
C ASP A 164 -12.11 -8.16 0.17
N ALA A 165 -10.79 -8.00 0.34
CA ALA A 165 -9.83 -9.06 0.05
C ALA A 165 -10.07 -10.32 0.91
N GLU A 166 -10.39 -10.16 2.19
CA GLU A 166 -10.72 -11.26 3.10
C GLU A 166 -11.99 -12.00 2.66
N SER A 167 -13.04 -11.26 2.31
CA SER A 167 -14.31 -11.83 1.83
C SER A 167 -14.13 -12.61 0.52
N ARG A 168 -13.34 -12.04 -0.41
CA ARG A 168 -12.99 -12.73 -1.66
C ARG A 168 -12.19 -14.00 -1.40
N LEU A 169 -11.22 -13.96 -0.49
CA LEU A 169 -10.42 -15.11 -0.10
C LEU A 169 -11.32 -16.24 0.44
N ALA A 170 -12.26 -15.92 1.32
CA ALA A 170 -13.22 -16.90 1.85
C ALA A 170 -14.07 -17.51 0.73
N THR A 171 -14.52 -16.71 -0.23
CA THR A 171 -15.29 -17.17 -1.40
C THR A 171 -14.47 -18.12 -2.27
N GLN A 172 -13.19 -17.79 -2.55
CA GLN A 172 -12.32 -18.65 -3.35
C GLN A 172 -12.00 -19.98 -2.65
N ARG A 173 -11.82 -19.99 -1.34
CA ARG A 173 -11.64 -21.23 -0.57
C ARG A 173 -12.86 -22.15 -0.66
N THR A 174 -14.07 -21.59 -0.54
CA THR A 174 -15.32 -22.34 -0.71
C THR A 174 -15.46 -22.88 -2.14
N LYS A 175 -15.05 -22.08 -3.15
CA LYS A 175 -15.04 -22.53 -4.55
C LYS A 175 -14.07 -23.70 -4.74
N LEU A 176 -12.87 -23.61 -4.19
CA LEU A 176 -11.86 -24.67 -4.26
C LEU A 176 -12.40 -25.99 -3.68
N GLU A 177 -13.00 -25.94 -2.50
CA GLU A 177 -13.60 -27.11 -1.86
C GLU A 177 -14.69 -27.77 -2.75
N ARG A 178 -15.54 -26.93 -3.37
CA ARG A 178 -16.57 -27.43 -4.30
C ARG A 178 -15.96 -28.08 -5.54
N LEU A 179 -14.92 -27.48 -6.12
CA LEU A 179 -14.22 -28.03 -7.28
C LEU A 179 -13.55 -29.37 -6.96
N GLN A 180 -12.91 -29.50 -5.79
CA GLN A 180 -12.31 -30.75 -5.32
C GLN A 180 -13.36 -31.83 -5.14
N ASN A 181 -14.55 -31.51 -4.61
CA ASN A 181 -15.66 -32.46 -4.50
C ASN A 181 -16.21 -32.87 -5.87
N LEU A 182 -16.25 -31.95 -6.85
CA LEU A 182 -16.63 -32.27 -8.24
C LEU A 182 -15.60 -33.16 -8.91
N LEU A 183 -14.31 -32.87 -8.72
CA LEU A 183 -13.23 -33.70 -9.26
C LEU A 183 -13.31 -35.16 -8.76
N ALA A 184 -13.64 -35.35 -7.48
CA ALA A 184 -13.80 -36.67 -6.90
C ALA A 184 -14.97 -37.46 -7.48
N GLN A 185 -15.92 -36.81 -8.17
CA GLN A 185 -17.10 -37.39 -8.79
C GLN A 185 -17.02 -37.49 -10.32
N ALA A 186 -15.96 -36.90 -10.91
CA ALA A 186 -15.78 -36.87 -12.35
C ALA A 186 -15.35 -38.23 -12.87
N GLU A 187 -16.02 -38.70 -13.91
CA GLU A 187 -15.79 -40.04 -14.52
C GLU A 187 -15.09 -39.94 -15.87
N ASN A 188 -15.23 -38.82 -16.57
CA ASN A 188 -14.62 -38.64 -17.88
C ASN A 188 -13.41 -37.74 -17.86
N MET A 189 -12.48 -37.94 -18.79
CA MET A 189 -11.19 -37.23 -18.85
C MET A 189 -11.36 -35.74 -19.18
N GLU A 190 -12.36 -35.37 -19.97
CA GLU A 190 -12.58 -33.95 -20.37
C GLU A 190 -13.03 -33.10 -19.18
N ASP A 191 -13.95 -33.66 -18.35
CA ASP A 191 -14.39 -33.01 -17.11
C ASP A 191 -13.26 -32.91 -16.11
N ILE A 192 -12.45 -33.96 -15.94
CA ILE A 192 -11.27 -33.93 -15.05
C ILE A 192 -10.32 -32.83 -15.44
N ILE A 193 -9.92 -32.70 -16.70
CA ILE A 193 -9.00 -31.68 -17.18
C ILE A 193 -9.59 -30.28 -16.95
N THR A 194 -10.88 -30.11 -17.21
CA THR A 194 -11.57 -28.83 -17.03
C THR A 194 -11.61 -28.42 -15.56
N ILE A 195 -11.93 -29.37 -14.66
CA ILE A 195 -11.99 -29.09 -13.22
C ILE A 195 -10.58 -28.85 -12.65
N GLU A 196 -9.56 -29.61 -13.07
CA GLU A 196 -8.18 -29.38 -12.64
C GLU A 196 -7.67 -28.00 -13.07
N SER A 197 -7.99 -27.53 -14.30
CA SER A 197 -7.69 -26.18 -14.71
C SER A 197 -8.37 -25.14 -13.82
N ALA A 198 -9.66 -25.33 -13.50
CA ALA A 198 -10.39 -24.41 -12.63
C ALA A 198 -9.87 -24.43 -11.17
N ILE A 199 -9.38 -25.56 -10.69
CA ILE A 199 -8.70 -25.69 -9.38
C ILE A 199 -7.42 -24.86 -9.40
N SER A 200 -6.56 -25.05 -10.41
CA SER A 200 -5.29 -24.32 -10.53
C SER A 200 -5.50 -22.80 -10.57
N ASP A 201 -6.48 -22.33 -11.33
CA ASP A 201 -6.84 -20.90 -11.39
C ASP A 201 -7.34 -20.38 -10.03
N THR A 202 -8.11 -21.20 -9.31
CA THR A 202 -8.65 -20.85 -8.00
C THR A 202 -7.56 -20.81 -6.93
N GLU A 203 -6.61 -21.73 -6.95
CA GLU A 203 -5.44 -21.77 -6.06
C GLU A 203 -4.54 -20.56 -6.27
N LEU A 204 -4.28 -20.18 -7.52
CA LEU A 204 -3.52 -18.98 -7.84
C LEU A 204 -4.18 -17.71 -7.27
N GLU A 205 -5.52 -17.58 -7.37
CA GLU A 205 -6.24 -16.44 -6.81
C GLU A 205 -6.24 -16.45 -5.28
N ILE A 206 -6.31 -17.63 -4.63
CA ILE A 206 -6.15 -17.77 -3.18
C ILE A 206 -4.76 -17.31 -2.74
N GLU A 207 -3.71 -17.71 -3.46
CA GLU A 207 -2.34 -17.30 -3.16
C GLU A 207 -2.18 -15.78 -3.29
N ARG A 208 -2.70 -15.19 -4.37
CA ARG A 208 -2.67 -13.75 -4.62
C ARG A 208 -3.36 -12.96 -3.50
N LEU A 209 -4.59 -13.34 -3.13
CA LEU A 209 -5.35 -12.69 -2.07
C LEU A 209 -4.70 -12.85 -0.69
N THR A 210 -4.15 -14.03 -0.41
CA THR A 210 -3.40 -14.28 0.82
C THR A 210 -2.14 -13.42 0.89
N GLY A 211 -1.43 -13.24 -0.22
CA GLY A 211 -0.28 -12.35 -0.33
C GLY A 211 -0.67 -10.89 -0.07
N THR A 212 -1.79 -10.44 -0.65
CA THR A 212 -2.33 -9.09 -0.43
C THR A 212 -2.66 -8.84 1.04
N LEU A 213 -3.36 -9.76 1.71
CA LEU A 213 -3.69 -9.64 3.13
C LEU A 213 -2.44 -9.58 4.01
N ARG A 214 -1.44 -10.43 3.77
CA ARG A 214 -0.16 -10.38 4.49
C ARG A 214 0.56 -9.04 4.33
N GLN A 215 0.46 -8.45 3.14
CA GLN A 215 1.04 -7.13 2.90
C GLN A 215 0.30 -6.05 3.69
N TYR A 216 -1.02 -6.08 3.74
CA TYR A 216 -1.79 -5.16 4.58
C TYR A 216 -1.50 -5.36 6.07
N ASP A 217 -1.46 -6.61 6.55
CA ASP A 217 -1.12 -6.91 7.95
C ASP A 217 0.23 -6.30 8.33
N ALA A 218 1.27 -6.50 7.50
CA ALA A 218 2.59 -5.94 7.74
C ALA A 218 2.64 -4.40 7.76
N LEU A 219 1.77 -3.74 6.97
CA LEU A 219 1.69 -2.28 6.91
C LEU A 219 0.83 -1.67 8.03
N VAL A 220 -0.17 -2.41 8.50
CA VAL A 220 -1.03 -2.01 9.62
C VAL A 220 -0.33 -2.22 10.96
N ASP A 221 0.39 -3.34 11.10
CA ASP A 221 1.10 -3.67 12.33
C ASP A 221 2.33 -2.78 12.55
N TYR A 222 3.00 -2.38 11.44
CA TYR A 222 4.22 -1.57 11.49
C TYR A 222 4.11 -0.33 10.61
N ALA A 223 4.15 0.82 11.23
CA ALA A 223 4.31 2.11 10.56
C ALA A 223 5.66 2.20 9.83
N THR A 224 5.68 2.95 8.73
CA THR A 224 6.89 3.20 7.95
C THR A 224 7.39 4.62 8.19
N VAL A 225 8.63 4.78 8.62
CA VAL A 225 9.26 6.09 8.76
C VAL A 225 10.48 6.18 7.85
N HIS A 226 10.45 7.14 6.94
CA HIS A 226 11.58 7.55 6.12
C HIS A 226 12.28 8.71 6.83
N LEU A 227 13.48 8.46 7.33
CA LEU A 227 14.27 9.43 8.08
C LEU A 227 15.57 9.75 7.34
N SER A 228 15.80 11.02 7.06
CA SER A 228 17.06 11.54 6.55
C SER A 228 17.76 12.36 7.64
N LEU A 229 18.92 11.87 8.09
CA LEU A 229 19.76 12.54 9.10
C LEU A 229 20.93 13.22 8.41
N GLN A 230 21.07 14.53 8.61
CA GLN A 230 22.16 15.31 8.03
C GLN A 230 23.09 15.86 9.10
N GLU A 231 24.39 15.69 8.92
CA GLU A 231 25.39 16.34 9.74
C GLU A 231 25.61 17.77 9.25
N VAL A 232 25.51 18.71 10.17
CA VAL A 232 25.68 20.15 9.88
C VAL A 232 26.65 20.79 10.88
N TYR A 233 27.34 21.84 10.46
CA TYR A 233 28.20 22.60 11.37
C TYR A 233 27.39 23.37 12.40
N GLN A 234 26.25 23.92 11.97
CA GLN A 234 25.32 24.68 12.80
C GLN A 234 23.89 24.29 12.39
N LEU A 235 23.02 24.05 13.36
CA LEU A 235 21.62 23.73 13.12
C LEU A 235 20.91 24.91 12.43
N SER A 236 20.01 24.60 11.51
CA SER A 236 19.17 25.58 10.86
C SER A 236 18.33 26.35 11.88
N HIS A 237 18.18 27.65 11.68
CA HIS A 237 17.33 28.45 12.56
C HIS A 237 15.85 28.12 12.30
N VAL A 238 15.14 27.73 13.35
CA VAL A 238 13.68 27.81 13.36
C VAL A 238 13.34 29.30 13.51
N GLU A 239 12.79 29.93 12.48
CA GLU A 239 12.13 31.24 12.66
C GLU A 239 10.92 31.00 13.57
N GLU A 240 11.00 31.45 14.82
CA GLU A 240 9.82 31.56 15.68
C GLU A 240 8.79 32.44 14.95
N PRO A 241 7.53 32.05 14.80
CA PRO A 241 6.52 32.90 14.21
C PRO A 241 6.44 34.16 15.03
N ALA A 242 6.66 35.32 14.38
CA ALA A 242 6.57 36.63 15.01
C ALA A 242 5.20 36.78 15.66
N THR A 243 5.20 36.92 16.99
CA THR A 243 4.05 37.17 17.85
C THR A 243 3.42 38.53 17.53
#